data_5e6e34d3429417216b98f21b86f92a66
#
_entry.id   5e6e34d3429417216b98f21b86f92a66
#
_cell.length_a   1.000
_cell.length_b   1.000
_cell.length_c   1.000
_cell.angle_alpha   90.00
_cell.angle_beta   90.00
_cell.angle_gamma   90.00
#
_symmetry.space_group_name_H-M   'P 1'
#
loop_
_entity.id
_entity.type
_entity.pdbx_description
1 polymer ?
#
loop_
_entity_poly.entity_id
_entity_poly.type
_entity_poly.pdbx_seq_one_letter_code
_entity_poly.pdbx_strand_id
1 'polypeptide(L)'
;MRIYLNCCSKGLETDILFKSPIEFIAGINRIAVCILLCLAKCMTVSVISFCLMDNHFHLLLYGEEEHCIRFLNLYKKLTLMWIATHRGAPLNGEIVLGHWPIARDKIHEKVVYYHRNPYAAGFRTLPYYYKWSSAGLLFADRKEQMKGLTKASDLSAECKRRYMYSRVEVPDNWYFTEDDMVWPGSFIDVNFLERLFQGPGSYMFEMNNSNIDKDCEREMLMDSMMLPDGDILKMAKEHASRLFDKNDIGQCSKGERVSIGVMLRKDLGCNHKQLARVLKLSPSDLKLMV
;
A
#
# COMPACT_ATOMS: atom_id res chain seq x y z
N MET A 1 24.13 12.55 9.39
CA MET A 1 23.05 13.52 9.75
C MET A 1 21.70 12.84 9.54
N ARG A 2 20.77 13.00 10.50
CA ARG A 2 19.42 12.43 10.35
C ARG A 2 18.54 13.35 9.52
N ILE A 3 17.78 12.75 8.60
CA ILE A 3 16.88 13.43 7.66
C ILE A 3 15.52 12.76 7.65
N TYR A 4 14.50 13.46 7.15
CA TYR A 4 13.26 12.86 6.71
C TYR A 4 13.38 12.51 5.24
N LEU A 5 13.12 11.26 4.90
CA LEU A 5 13.23 10.74 3.54
C LEU A 5 11.85 10.31 3.04
N ASN A 6 11.37 10.97 2.00
CA ASN A 6 10.21 10.49 1.25
C ASN A 6 10.68 9.32 0.38
N CYS A 7 9.99 8.22 0.47
CA CYS A 7 10.25 7.02 -0.30
C CYS A 7 8.97 6.57 -0.99
N CYS A 8 9.07 6.23 -2.26
CA CYS A 8 7.95 5.65 -3.00
C CYS A 8 8.45 4.61 -3.99
N SER A 9 7.57 3.74 -4.44
CA SER A 9 7.78 2.99 -5.66
C SER A 9 7.01 3.66 -6.80
N LYS A 10 7.56 3.64 -8.01
CA LYS A 10 6.79 3.95 -9.21
C LYS A 10 5.68 2.90 -9.35
N GLY A 11 4.48 3.35 -9.70
CA GLY A 11 3.36 2.45 -9.92
C GLY A 11 3.64 1.42 -11.02
N LEU A 12 3.28 0.18 -10.79
CA LEU A 12 3.35 -0.86 -11.80
C LEU A 12 2.28 -0.59 -12.86
N GLU A 13 2.67 -0.69 -14.12
CA GLU A 13 1.78 -0.48 -15.27
C GLU A 13 1.12 -1.79 -15.75
N THR A 14 1.79 -2.93 -15.53
CA THR A 14 1.42 -4.22 -16.12
C THR A 14 1.13 -5.31 -15.10
N ASP A 15 1.25 -5.03 -13.82
CA ASP A 15 0.91 -5.96 -12.74
C ASP A 15 0.42 -5.21 -11.49
N ILE A 16 -0.13 -5.94 -10.54
CA ILE A 16 -0.65 -5.46 -9.27
C ILE A 16 0.36 -5.87 -8.18
N LEU A 17 0.81 -4.90 -7.38
CA LEU A 17 1.75 -5.16 -6.30
C LEU A 17 1.08 -5.92 -5.15
N PHE A 18 -0.09 -5.46 -4.70
CA PHE A 18 -0.89 -6.10 -3.66
C PHE A 18 -2.28 -6.43 -4.19
N LYS A 19 -2.56 -7.73 -4.47
CA LYS A 19 -3.80 -8.21 -5.11
C LYS A 19 -4.92 -8.56 -4.12
N SER A 20 -4.57 -8.74 -2.86
CA SER A 20 -5.50 -9.28 -1.86
C SER A 20 -5.17 -8.76 -0.46
N PRO A 21 -6.14 -8.80 0.48
CA PRO A 21 -5.89 -8.39 1.86
C PRO A 21 -4.68 -9.06 2.50
N ILE A 22 -4.45 -10.34 2.25
CA ILE A 22 -3.29 -11.06 2.81
C ILE A 22 -1.94 -10.51 2.31
N GLU A 23 -1.90 -10.01 1.08
CA GLU A 23 -0.70 -9.39 0.52
C GLU A 23 -0.43 -8.01 1.11
N PHE A 24 -1.48 -7.23 1.38
CA PHE A 24 -1.38 -5.97 2.12
C PHE A 24 -0.92 -6.19 3.57
N ILE A 25 -1.50 -7.18 4.26
CA ILE A 25 -1.07 -7.59 5.60
C ILE A 25 0.41 -7.95 5.59
N ALA A 26 0.83 -8.79 4.64
CA ALA A 26 2.24 -9.12 4.48
C ALA A 26 3.10 -7.88 4.20
N GLY A 27 2.63 -6.94 3.37
CA GLY A 27 3.31 -5.67 3.11
C GLY A 27 3.57 -4.87 4.38
N ILE A 28 2.57 -4.74 5.26
CA ILE A 28 2.71 -4.06 6.55
C ILE A 28 3.64 -4.84 7.49
N ASN A 29 3.48 -6.17 7.56
CA ASN A 29 4.36 -7.01 8.36
C ASN A 29 5.82 -6.95 7.87
N ARG A 30 6.08 -6.74 6.56
CA ARG A 30 7.43 -6.49 6.02
C ARG A 30 8.01 -5.16 6.48
N ILE A 31 7.21 -4.09 6.64
CA ILE A 31 7.66 -2.83 7.26
C ILE A 31 8.18 -3.12 8.66
N ALA A 32 7.39 -3.80 9.48
CA ALA A 32 7.75 -4.17 10.85
C ALA A 32 9.03 -5.02 10.91
N VAL A 33 9.15 -6.04 10.04
CA VAL A 33 10.38 -6.86 9.92
C VAL A 33 11.59 -6.01 9.57
N CYS A 34 11.46 -5.08 8.63
CA CYS A 34 12.56 -4.19 8.24
C CYS A 34 13.03 -3.31 9.40
N ILE A 35 12.09 -2.78 10.21
CA ILE A 35 12.42 -2.01 11.42
C ILE A 35 13.28 -2.87 12.37
N LEU A 36 12.82 -4.08 12.68
CA LEU A 36 13.50 -4.98 13.62
C LEU A 36 14.87 -5.43 13.10
N LEU A 37 14.98 -5.73 11.80
CA LEU A 37 16.27 -6.07 11.17
C LEU A 37 17.25 -4.89 11.15
N CYS A 38 16.76 -3.67 10.96
CA CYS A 38 17.59 -2.47 11.05
C CYS A 38 18.08 -2.24 12.48
N LEU A 39 17.19 -2.37 13.47
CA LEU A 39 17.56 -2.25 14.89
C LEU A 39 18.59 -3.28 15.31
N ALA A 40 18.45 -4.54 14.89
CA ALA A 40 19.42 -5.61 15.17
C ALA A 40 20.82 -5.32 14.58
N LYS A 41 20.90 -4.46 13.57
CA LYS A 41 22.16 -3.99 12.96
C LYS A 41 22.60 -2.60 13.42
N CYS A 42 22.05 -2.13 14.53
CA CYS A 42 22.29 -0.78 15.07
C CYS A 42 22.00 0.36 14.08
N MET A 43 21.17 0.12 13.07
CA MET A 43 20.69 1.15 12.16
C MET A 43 19.44 1.82 12.73
N THR A 44 19.49 3.13 12.90
CA THR A 44 18.35 3.90 13.41
C THR A 44 17.49 4.39 12.25
N VAL A 45 16.34 3.72 12.06
CA VAL A 45 15.33 4.13 11.09
C VAL A 45 13.97 4.07 11.76
N SER A 46 13.21 5.15 11.67
CA SER A 46 11.81 5.22 12.10
C SER A 46 10.91 5.37 10.89
N VAL A 47 9.81 4.63 10.87
CA VAL A 47 8.73 4.84 9.91
C VAL A 47 7.77 5.86 10.50
N ILE A 48 7.65 7.01 9.84
CA ILE A 48 6.80 8.13 10.28
C ILE A 48 5.38 7.93 9.78
N SER A 49 5.23 7.59 8.49
CA SER A 49 3.93 7.39 7.86
C SER A 49 4.09 6.45 6.68
N PHE A 50 3.00 5.78 6.30
CA PHE A 50 2.97 4.94 5.11
C PHE A 50 1.59 4.89 4.46
N CYS A 51 1.57 4.52 3.19
CA CYS A 51 0.38 4.10 2.46
C CYS A 51 0.77 3.03 1.44
N LEU A 52 0.12 1.88 1.50
CA LEU A 52 0.26 0.81 0.50
C LEU A 52 -0.93 0.88 -0.45
N MET A 53 -0.63 0.91 -1.74
CA MET A 53 -1.61 0.93 -2.83
C MET A 53 -1.49 -0.34 -3.66
N ASP A 54 -2.51 -0.67 -4.42
CA ASP A 54 -2.54 -1.89 -5.25
C ASP A 54 -1.30 -2.02 -6.15
N ASN A 55 -0.77 -0.93 -6.66
CA ASN A 55 0.32 -0.93 -7.63
C ASN A 55 1.62 -0.24 -7.19
N HIS A 56 1.62 0.40 -6.02
CA HIS A 56 2.77 1.11 -5.48
C HIS A 56 2.67 1.28 -3.96
N PHE A 57 3.70 1.85 -3.35
CA PHE A 57 3.69 2.21 -1.94
C PHE A 57 4.39 3.54 -1.67
N HIS A 58 4.04 4.15 -0.55
CA HIS A 58 4.68 5.33 0.01
C HIS A 58 5.16 5.04 1.43
N LEU A 59 6.39 5.46 1.76
CA LEU A 59 6.98 5.37 3.09
C LEU A 59 7.67 6.70 3.41
N LEU A 60 7.35 7.29 4.54
CA LEU A 60 8.08 8.42 5.11
C LEU A 60 8.99 7.89 6.22
N LEU A 61 10.29 7.98 6.01
CA LEU A 61 11.30 7.48 6.92
C LEU A 61 12.03 8.63 7.60
N TYR A 62 12.50 8.40 8.83
CA TYR A 62 13.39 9.29 9.56
C TYR A 62 14.61 8.52 10.07
N GLY A 63 15.80 9.02 9.75
CA GLY A 63 17.05 8.38 10.15
C GLY A 63 18.24 8.95 9.40
N GLU A 64 19.37 8.29 9.49
CA GLU A 64 20.50 8.57 8.61
C GLU A 64 20.14 8.14 7.18
N GLU A 65 20.50 8.97 6.19
CA GLU A 65 20.07 8.75 4.80
C GLU A 65 20.42 7.36 4.29
N GLU A 66 21.64 6.92 4.52
CA GLU A 66 22.11 5.58 4.12
C GLU A 66 21.28 4.46 4.77
N HIS A 67 20.94 4.62 6.06
CA HIS A 67 20.08 3.65 6.77
C HIS A 67 18.67 3.61 6.19
N CYS A 68 18.10 4.77 5.86
CA CYS A 68 16.77 4.84 5.23
C CYS A 68 16.79 4.20 3.82
N ILE A 69 17.82 4.43 3.02
CA ILE A 69 17.95 3.80 1.70
C ILE A 69 18.13 2.28 1.83
N ARG A 70 18.94 1.82 2.78
CA ARG A 70 19.06 0.37 3.07
C ARG A 70 17.75 -0.25 3.52
N PHE A 71 16.99 0.44 4.37
CA PHE A 71 15.64 0.04 4.78
C PHE A 71 14.73 -0.12 3.56
N LEU A 72 14.67 0.88 2.69
CA LEU A 72 13.83 0.89 1.50
C LEU A 72 14.13 -0.28 0.54
N ASN A 73 15.42 -0.53 0.29
CA ASN A 73 15.86 -1.66 -0.53
C ASN A 73 15.53 -3.00 0.13
N LEU A 74 15.69 -3.11 1.45
CA LEU A 74 15.32 -4.30 2.21
C LEU A 74 13.81 -4.56 2.14
N TYR A 75 13.00 -3.51 2.30
CA TYR A 75 11.55 -3.59 2.19
C TYR A 75 11.12 -4.09 0.79
N LYS A 76 11.64 -3.47 -0.28
CA LYS A 76 11.43 -3.94 -1.66
C LYS A 76 11.76 -5.43 -1.79
N LYS A 77 12.96 -5.83 -1.37
CA LYS A 77 13.44 -7.22 -1.47
C LYS A 77 12.53 -8.20 -0.75
N LEU A 78 12.23 -7.95 0.53
CA LEU A 78 11.43 -8.86 1.35
C LEU A 78 9.98 -8.96 0.87
N THR A 79 9.40 -7.85 0.42
CA THR A 79 8.05 -7.82 -0.15
C THR A 79 7.99 -8.63 -1.44
N LEU A 80 8.93 -8.42 -2.37
CA LEU A 80 8.97 -9.16 -3.62
C LEU A 80 9.20 -10.66 -3.43
N MET A 81 10.11 -11.03 -2.51
CA MET A 81 10.35 -12.44 -2.18
C MET A 81 9.09 -13.11 -1.62
N TRP A 82 8.38 -12.43 -0.72
CA TRP A 82 7.16 -12.96 -0.14
C TRP A 82 6.07 -13.12 -1.21
N ILE A 83 5.85 -12.09 -2.04
CA ILE A 83 4.87 -12.13 -3.14
C ILE A 83 5.17 -13.29 -4.11
N ALA A 84 6.43 -13.41 -4.54
CA ALA A 84 6.83 -14.46 -5.47
C ALA A 84 6.57 -15.85 -4.88
N THR A 85 6.90 -16.06 -3.61
CA THR A 85 6.65 -17.32 -2.91
C THR A 85 5.15 -17.59 -2.75
N HIS A 86 4.38 -16.58 -2.35
CA HIS A 86 2.94 -16.69 -2.12
C HIS A 86 2.15 -16.96 -3.40
N ARG A 87 2.52 -16.29 -4.50
CA ARG A 87 1.87 -16.45 -5.80
C ARG A 87 2.40 -17.60 -6.64
N GLY A 88 3.54 -18.18 -6.26
CA GLY A 88 4.27 -19.17 -7.06
C GLY A 88 4.92 -18.58 -8.33
N ALA A 89 4.92 -17.24 -8.47
CA ALA A 89 5.52 -16.52 -9.60
C ALA A 89 5.96 -15.12 -9.19
N PRO A 90 7.06 -14.59 -9.75
CA PRO A 90 7.46 -13.21 -9.54
C PRO A 90 6.46 -12.21 -10.15
N LEU A 91 6.53 -10.96 -9.71
CA LEU A 91 5.81 -9.85 -10.35
C LEU A 91 6.25 -9.68 -11.81
N ASN A 92 5.29 -9.34 -12.66
CA ASN A 92 5.57 -8.91 -14.02
C ASN A 92 5.91 -7.42 -14.03
N GLY A 93 7.18 -7.09 -14.15
CA GLY A 93 7.71 -5.73 -14.13
C GLY A 93 8.64 -5.47 -12.96
N GLU A 94 9.35 -4.36 -13.04
CA GLU A 94 10.30 -3.93 -12.02
C GLU A 94 9.68 -2.86 -11.13
N ILE A 95 9.87 -2.99 -9.80
CA ILE A 95 9.58 -1.92 -8.86
C ILE A 95 10.76 -0.93 -8.86
N VAL A 96 10.54 0.22 -9.48
CA VAL A 96 11.49 1.34 -9.45
C VAL A 96 11.27 2.14 -8.18
N LEU A 97 12.31 2.31 -7.38
CA LEU A 97 12.28 3.09 -6.13
C LEU A 97 12.67 4.54 -6.40
N GLY A 98 11.91 5.47 -5.85
CA GLY A 98 12.24 6.89 -5.75
C GLY A 98 12.41 7.29 -4.29
N HIS A 99 13.39 8.13 -4.00
CA HIS A 99 13.57 8.72 -2.67
C HIS A 99 14.21 10.10 -2.75
N TRP A 100 13.81 11.01 -1.86
CA TRP A 100 14.39 12.36 -1.75
C TRP A 100 14.14 12.93 -0.35
N PRO A 101 15.06 13.75 0.17
CA PRO A 101 14.93 14.38 1.47
C PRO A 101 13.76 15.38 1.49
N ILE A 102 13.13 15.51 2.66
CA ILE A 102 12.06 16.46 2.91
C ILE A 102 12.46 17.40 4.04
N ALA A 103 12.21 18.68 3.86
CA ALA A 103 12.35 19.68 4.89
C ALA A 103 11.34 19.43 6.02
N ARG A 104 11.75 19.71 7.26
CA ARG A 104 10.94 19.41 8.47
C ARG A 104 9.58 20.09 8.48
N ASP A 105 9.50 21.30 7.97
CA ASP A 105 8.26 22.08 7.84
C ASP A 105 7.29 21.54 6.80
N LYS A 106 7.75 20.64 5.90
CA LYS A 106 6.97 20.00 4.84
C LYS A 106 6.49 18.59 5.16
N ILE A 107 6.78 18.09 6.36
CA ILE A 107 6.41 16.71 6.74
C ILE A 107 4.90 16.54 6.77
N HIS A 108 4.16 17.49 7.34
CA HIS A 108 2.70 17.45 7.44
C HIS A 108 2.02 17.36 6.06
N GLU A 109 2.49 18.18 5.09
CA GLU A 109 2.00 18.11 3.71
C GLU A 109 2.20 16.72 3.10
N LYS A 110 3.36 16.09 3.38
CA LYS A 110 3.66 14.76 2.85
C LYS A 110 2.84 13.66 3.53
N VAL A 111 2.59 13.77 4.83
CA VAL A 111 1.69 12.87 5.56
C VAL A 111 0.27 12.96 4.99
N VAL A 112 -0.25 14.17 4.78
CA VAL A 112 -1.55 14.39 4.14
C VAL A 112 -1.60 13.79 2.74
N TYR A 113 -0.56 14.00 1.93
CA TYR A 113 -0.44 13.41 0.61
C TYR A 113 -0.54 11.87 0.63
N TYR A 114 0.18 11.19 1.56
CA TYR A 114 0.10 9.74 1.69
C TYR A 114 -1.28 9.25 2.10
N HIS A 115 -1.89 9.92 3.07
CA HIS A 115 -3.19 9.54 3.58
C HIS A 115 -4.31 9.76 2.56
N ARG A 116 -4.17 10.76 1.69
CA ARG A 116 -5.14 11.03 0.61
C ARG A 116 -4.94 10.16 -0.63
N ASN A 117 -3.82 9.47 -0.76
CA ASN A 117 -3.49 8.71 -1.97
C ASN A 117 -4.62 7.76 -2.42
N PRO A 118 -5.29 6.97 -1.53
CA PRO A 118 -6.42 6.13 -1.92
C PRO A 118 -7.61 6.94 -2.46
N TYR A 119 -7.93 8.07 -1.81
CA TYR A 119 -8.99 8.96 -2.29
C TYR A 119 -8.62 9.59 -3.63
N ALA A 120 -7.37 10.03 -3.78
CA ALA A 120 -6.82 10.55 -5.02
C ALA A 120 -6.82 9.51 -6.15
N ALA A 121 -6.70 8.23 -5.82
CA ALA A 121 -6.84 7.14 -6.77
C ALA A 121 -8.31 6.77 -7.07
N GLY A 122 -9.29 7.48 -6.51
CA GLY A 122 -10.72 7.26 -6.76
C GLY A 122 -11.36 6.14 -5.92
N PHE A 123 -10.70 5.67 -4.86
CA PHE A 123 -11.29 4.65 -3.99
C PHE A 123 -12.49 5.21 -3.21
N ARG A 124 -13.57 4.43 -3.11
CA ARG A 124 -14.81 4.79 -2.39
C ARG A 124 -14.67 4.70 -0.86
N THR A 125 -13.50 5.00 -0.32
CA THR A 125 -13.25 4.97 1.11
C THR A 125 -12.67 6.30 1.57
N LEU A 126 -13.11 6.76 2.72
CA LEU A 126 -12.47 7.92 3.33
C LEU A 126 -11.06 7.55 3.76
N PRO A 127 -10.08 8.46 3.66
CA PRO A 127 -8.68 8.17 3.91
C PRO A 127 -8.40 7.47 5.25
N TYR A 128 -9.07 7.87 6.33
CA TYR A 128 -8.89 7.30 7.65
C TYR A 128 -9.51 5.90 7.83
N TYR A 129 -10.37 5.44 6.92
CA TYR A 129 -10.86 4.07 6.87
C TYR A 129 -10.04 3.16 5.95
N TYR A 130 -9.06 3.73 5.25
CA TYR A 130 -8.20 2.93 4.41
C TYR A 130 -7.20 2.16 5.27
N LYS A 131 -7.46 0.88 5.46
CA LYS A 131 -6.76 -0.03 6.37
C LYS A 131 -5.25 -0.15 6.10
N TRP A 132 -4.83 0.09 4.86
CA TRP A 132 -3.48 -0.13 4.39
C TRP A 132 -2.61 1.14 4.44
N SER A 133 -2.96 2.07 5.31
CA SER A 133 -2.20 3.29 5.57
C SER A 133 -2.15 3.62 7.06
N SER A 134 -1.30 4.58 7.41
CA SER A 134 -1.23 5.10 8.78
C SER A 134 -2.33 6.13 9.11
N ALA A 135 -3.21 6.48 8.17
CA ALA A 135 -4.22 7.53 8.35
C ALA A 135 -5.17 7.24 9.52
N GLY A 136 -5.61 5.99 9.67
CA GLY A 136 -6.52 5.57 10.72
C GLY A 136 -5.95 5.63 12.14
N LEU A 137 -4.65 5.90 12.30
CA LEU A 137 -4.02 6.04 13.62
C LEU A 137 -4.21 7.44 14.21
N LEU A 138 -4.38 8.48 13.38
CA LEU A 138 -4.39 9.86 13.80
C LEU A 138 -5.75 10.26 14.40
N PHE A 139 -5.68 10.92 15.56
CA PHE A 139 -6.83 11.50 16.26
C PHE A 139 -7.99 10.51 16.53
N ALA A 140 -7.72 9.23 16.48
CA ALA A 140 -8.68 8.20 16.82
C ALA A 140 -8.63 7.86 18.31
N ASP A 141 -9.75 7.37 18.85
CA ASP A 141 -9.79 6.89 20.25
C ASP A 141 -8.86 5.66 20.38
N ARG A 142 -7.81 5.83 21.20
CA ARG A 142 -6.81 4.77 21.46
C ARG A 142 -7.44 3.52 22.06
N LYS A 143 -8.44 3.66 22.91
CA LYS A 143 -9.11 2.51 23.53
C LYS A 143 -9.88 1.71 22.49
N GLU A 144 -10.56 2.40 21.56
CA GLU A 144 -11.26 1.75 20.47
C GLU A 144 -10.28 1.08 19.49
N GLN A 145 -9.15 1.73 19.17
CA GLN A 145 -8.13 1.16 18.30
C GLN A 145 -7.49 -0.12 18.88
N MET A 146 -7.44 -0.23 20.20
CA MET A 146 -6.83 -1.39 20.88
C MET A 146 -7.81 -2.55 21.09
N LYS A 147 -9.09 -2.38 20.79
CA LYS A 147 -10.06 -3.50 20.87
C LYS A 147 -9.72 -4.60 19.86
N GLY A 148 -9.76 -5.84 20.32
CA GLY A 148 -9.47 -7.01 19.49
C GLY A 148 -7.98 -7.21 19.15
N LEU A 149 -7.08 -6.33 19.65
CA LEU A 149 -5.64 -6.54 19.45
C LEU A 149 -5.09 -7.59 20.41
N THR A 150 -4.24 -8.46 19.91
CA THR A 150 -3.48 -9.45 20.70
C THR A 150 -2.07 -8.93 20.95
N LYS A 151 -1.64 -8.91 22.21
CA LYS A 151 -0.29 -8.48 22.55
C LYS A 151 0.75 -9.54 22.14
N ALA A 152 1.91 -9.11 21.64
CA ALA A 152 2.95 -10.03 21.20
C ALA A 152 3.47 -10.94 22.33
N SER A 153 3.47 -10.48 23.59
CA SER A 153 3.79 -11.33 24.76
C SER A 153 2.86 -12.56 24.90
N ASP A 154 1.63 -12.46 24.42
CA ASP A 154 0.59 -13.48 24.57
C ASP A 154 0.61 -14.49 23.40
N LEU A 155 1.42 -14.22 22.37
CA LEU A 155 1.59 -15.08 21.21
C LEU A 155 2.80 -16.02 21.38
N SER A 156 2.64 -17.27 20.94
CA SER A 156 3.75 -18.20 20.85
C SER A 156 4.81 -17.74 19.84
N ALA A 157 6.05 -18.20 20.03
CA ALA A 157 7.13 -17.91 19.08
C ALA A 157 6.81 -18.43 17.66
N GLU A 158 6.05 -19.52 17.56
CA GLU A 158 5.59 -20.08 16.28
C GLU A 158 4.58 -19.15 15.59
N CYS A 159 3.57 -18.64 16.32
CA CYS A 159 2.62 -17.66 15.79
C CYS A 159 3.33 -16.41 15.29
N LYS A 160 4.23 -15.83 16.10
CA LYS A 160 5.03 -14.66 15.69
C LYS A 160 5.84 -14.92 14.40
N ARG A 161 6.50 -16.08 14.29
CA ARG A 161 7.23 -16.45 13.05
C ARG A 161 6.32 -16.59 11.84
N ARG A 162 5.15 -17.20 12.03
CA ARG A 162 4.15 -17.37 10.96
C ARG A 162 3.65 -16.03 10.48
N TYR A 163 3.21 -15.13 11.37
CA TYR A 163 2.69 -13.80 11.02
C TYR A 163 3.75 -12.92 10.38
N MET A 164 4.95 -12.93 10.94
CA MET A 164 6.07 -12.14 10.45
C MET A 164 6.77 -12.76 9.24
N TYR A 165 6.50 -14.01 8.87
CA TYR A 165 7.31 -14.77 7.89
C TYR A 165 8.80 -14.53 8.09
N SER A 166 9.25 -14.48 9.33
CA SER A 166 10.59 -14.13 9.74
C SER A 166 10.90 -14.69 11.13
N ARG A 167 12.18 -14.86 11.43
CA ARG A 167 12.67 -15.25 12.76
C ARG A 167 13.11 -14.05 13.61
N VAL A 168 12.75 -12.81 13.19
CA VAL A 168 13.04 -11.62 13.99
C VAL A 168 12.33 -11.70 15.33
N GLU A 169 13.01 -11.25 16.38
CA GLU A 169 12.40 -11.13 17.69
C GLU A 169 11.45 -9.93 17.70
N VAL A 170 10.18 -10.19 18.02
CA VAL A 170 9.13 -9.15 18.07
C VAL A 170 9.05 -8.65 19.52
N PRO A 171 9.11 -7.32 19.75
CA PRO A 171 8.97 -6.74 21.08
C PRO A 171 7.67 -7.15 21.76
N ASP A 172 7.71 -7.49 23.03
CA ASP A 172 6.56 -7.97 23.79
C ASP A 172 5.43 -6.95 23.91
N ASN A 173 5.73 -5.66 23.80
CA ASN A 173 4.76 -4.56 23.84
C ASN A 173 4.14 -4.23 22.48
N TRP A 174 4.46 -4.96 21.41
CA TRP A 174 3.77 -4.82 20.14
C TRP A 174 2.44 -5.56 20.15
N TYR A 175 1.58 -5.20 19.20
CA TYR A 175 0.24 -5.75 19.05
C TYR A 175 0.01 -6.26 17.65
N PHE A 176 -0.87 -7.27 17.54
CA PHE A 176 -1.35 -7.84 16.29
C PHE A 176 -2.87 -7.71 16.21
N THR A 177 -3.37 -7.49 15.00
CA THR A 177 -4.79 -7.50 14.69
C THR A 177 -5.31 -8.94 14.58
N GLU A 178 -6.64 -9.12 14.55
CA GLU A 178 -7.27 -10.44 14.42
C GLU A 178 -6.91 -11.18 13.12
N ASP A 179 -6.48 -10.44 12.09
CA ASP A 179 -6.04 -11.00 10.81
C ASP A 179 -4.51 -11.11 10.67
N ASP A 180 -3.81 -11.30 11.78
CA ASP A 180 -2.37 -11.59 11.86
C ASP A 180 -1.46 -10.44 11.39
N MET A 181 -1.98 -9.22 11.25
CA MET A 181 -1.21 -8.03 10.90
C MET A 181 -0.60 -7.39 12.14
N VAL A 182 0.67 -6.99 12.07
CA VAL A 182 1.23 -6.10 13.10
C VAL A 182 0.43 -4.79 13.10
N TRP A 183 -0.15 -4.43 14.24
CA TRP A 183 -0.84 -3.16 14.37
C TRP A 183 0.16 -2.01 14.18
N PRO A 184 -0.06 -1.13 13.20
CA PRO A 184 0.93 -0.08 12.87
C PRO A 184 1.24 0.88 14.01
N GLY A 185 0.31 1.07 14.96
CA GLY A 185 0.55 1.84 16.18
C GLY A 185 1.60 1.22 17.12
N SER A 186 2.07 -0.01 16.85
CA SER A 186 3.19 -0.64 17.57
C SER A 186 4.54 -0.06 17.17
N PHE A 187 4.68 0.50 15.97
CA PHE A 187 5.96 0.99 15.43
C PHE A 187 5.93 2.44 14.93
N ILE A 188 4.76 3.05 14.81
CA ILE A 188 4.61 4.46 14.44
C ILE A 188 4.44 5.31 15.71
N ASP A 189 5.23 6.38 15.84
CA ASP A 189 5.00 7.41 16.88
C ASP A 189 3.81 8.30 16.48
N VAL A 190 2.61 7.84 16.88
CA VAL A 190 1.37 8.54 16.58
C VAL A 190 1.30 9.91 17.26
N ASN A 191 1.89 10.05 18.46
CA ASN A 191 1.95 11.35 19.13
C ASN A 191 2.81 12.35 18.34
N PHE A 192 3.89 11.89 17.70
CA PHE A 192 4.66 12.74 16.81
C PHE A 192 3.83 13.16 15.59
N LEU A 193 3.12 12.22 14.95
CA LEU A 193 2.26 12.53 13.80
C LEU A 193 1.16 13.53 14.15
N GLU A 194 0.49 13.36 15.27
CA GLU A 194 -0.58 14.27 15.72
C GLU A 194 -0.06 15.69 16.01
N ARG A 195 1.17 15.80 16.55
CA ARG A 195 1.82 17.10 16.78
C ARG A 195 2.23 17.84 15.51
N LEU A 196 2.21 17.22 14.35
CA LEU A 196 2.42 17.91 13.06
C LEU A 196 1.26 18.85 12.71
N PHE A 197 0.11 18.64 13.33
CA PHE A 197 -1.12 19.39 13.10
C PHE A 197 -1.53 20.15 14.38
N GLN A 198 -2.27 21.25 14.22
CA GLN A 198 -2.81 22.01 15.37
C GLN A 198 -3.97 21.27 16.06
N GLY A 199 -4.40 20.14 15.56
CA GLY A 199 -5.46 19.29 16.07
C GLY A 199 -6.22 18.57 14.96
N PRO A 200 -7.24 17.77 15.30
CA PRO A 200 -7.99 16.98 14.32
C PRO A 200 -8.67 17.87 13.27
N GLY A 201 -9.15 19.06 13.64
CA GLY A 201 -9.75 20.00 12.69
C GLY A 201 -8.77 20.50 11.62
N SER A 202 -7.52 20.84 12.02
CA SER A 202 -6.46 21.23 11.07
C SER A 202 -6.10 20.08 10.12
N TYR A 203 -5.92 18.88 10.66
CA TYR A 203 -5.68 17.69 9.85
C TYR A 203 -6.79 17.43 8.83
N MET A 204 -8.06 17.47 9.26
CA MET A 204 -9.21 17.28 8.38
C MET A 204 -9.33 18.40 7.33
N PHE A 205 -9.01 19.64 7.73
CA PHE A 205 -8.99 20.75 6.77
C PHE A 205 -7.94 20.53 5.68
N GLU A 206 -6.71 20.16 6.05
CA GLU A 206 -5.66 19.86 5.08
C GLU A 206 -6.01 18.64 4.21
N MET A 207 -6.61 17.60 4.80
CA MET A 207 -7.11 16.44 4.07
C MET A 207 -8.14 16.79 3.00
N ASN A 208 -8.96 17.81 3.23
CA ASN A 208 -10.00 18.23 2.28
C ASN A 208 -9.51 19.30 1.27
N ASN A 209 -8.54 20.13 1.66
CA ASN A 209 -8.12 21.31 0.88
C ASN A 209 -6.72 21.19 0.27
N SER A 210 -5.97 20.13 0.53
CA SER A 210 -4.67 20.00 -0.10
C SER A 210 -4.85 19.91 -1.61
N ASN A 211 -4.23 20.85 -2.34
CA ASN A 211 -4.07 20.80 -3.78
C ASN A 211 -3.15 19.64 -4.16
N ILE A 212 -3.68 18.41 -4.02
CA ILE A 212 -3.00 17.26 -4.59
C ILE A 212 -3.11 17.43 -6.09
N ASP A 213 -1.97 17.55 -6.70
CA ASP A 213 -1.74 17.69 -8.13
C ASP A 213 -3.01 17.83 -8.96
N LYS A 214 -3.23 19.02 -9.51
CA LYS A 214 -4.34 19.33 -10.43
C LYS A 214 -4.52 18.28 -11.54
N ASP A 215 -3.49 17.47 -11.77
CA ASP A 215 -3.52 16.38 -12.74
C ASP A 215 -4.23 15.14 -12.19
N CYS A 216 -4.10 14.82 -10.88
CA CYS A 216 -4.93 13.81 -10.26
C CYS A 216 -6.39 14.21 -10.17
N GLU A 217 -6.69 15.48 -9.86
CA GLU A 217 -8.06 15.97 -9.84
C GLU A 217 -8.70 15.96 -11.25
N ARG A 218 -7.94 16.24 -12.29
CA ARG A 218 -8.43 16.10 -13.67
C ARG A 218 -8.71 14.66 -14.08
N GLU A 219 -7.88 13.72 -13.66
CA GLU A 219 -8.15 12.29 -13.89
C GLU A 219 -9.37 11.83 -13.09
N MET A 220 -9.60 12.35 -11.87
CA MET A 220 -10.76 12.02 -11.03
C MET A 220 -12.09 12.57 -11.55
N LEU A 221 -12.10 13.79 -12.08
CA LEU A 221 -13.31 14.41 -12.60
C LEU A 221 -13.77 13.75 -13.92
N MET A 222 -12.91 13.01 -14.58
CA MET A 222 -13.21 12.30 -15.82
C MET A 222 -13.57 10.83 -15.63
N ASP A 223 -13.24 10.23 -14.45
CA ASP A 223 -13.48 8.81 -14.19
C ASP A 223 -14.51 8.63 -13.07
N SER A 224 -15.54 7.86 -13.37
CA SER A 224 -16.47 7.29 -12.39
C SER A 224 -15.70 6.58 -11.27
N MET A 225 -16.26 6.58 -10.06
CA MET A 225 -15.68 5.96 -8.87
C MET A 225 -14.94 4.65 -9.16
N MET A 226 -13.64 4.63 -8.92
CA MET A 226 -12.79 3.46 -9.19
C MET A 226 -12.96 2.40 -8.09
N LEU A 227 -13.04 1.16 -8.52
CA LEU A 227 -12.92 -0.01 -7.64
C LEU A 227 -11.42 -0.35 -7.46
N PRO A 228 -11.03 -0.97 -6.32
CA PRO A 228 -9.70 -1.52 -6.15
C PRO A 228 -9.32 -2.50 -7.27
N ASP A 229 -8.07 -2.51 -7.70
CA ASP A 229 -7.58 -3.42 -8.77
C ASP A 229 -7.84 -4.90 -8.43
N GLY A 230 -7.79 -5.26 -7.14
CA GLY A 230 -8.12 -6.62 -6.67
C GLY A 230 -9.56 -7.03 -6.95
N ASP A 231 -10.52 -6.13 -6.76
CA ASP A 231 -11.93 -6.39 -7.04
C ASP A 231 -12.18 -6.50 -8.53
N ILE A 232 -11.55 -5.63 -9.33
CA ILE A 232 -11.63 -5.71 -10.79
C ILE A 232 -10.98 -7.00 -11.31
N LEU A 233 -9.86 -7.43 -10.73
CA LEU A 233 -9.24 -8.71 -11.08
C LEU A 233 -10.16 -9.89 -10.79
N LYS A 234 -10.89 -9.88 -9.66
CA LYS A 234 -11.89 -10.89 -9.32
C LYS A 234 -12.97 -10.96 -10.39
N MET A 235 -13.54 -9.80 -10.74
CA MET A 235 -14.57 -9.73 -11.79
C MET A 235 -14.02 -10.13 -13.16
N ALA A 236 -12.78 -9.75 -13.47
CA ALA A 236 -12.12 -10.20 -14.71
C ALA A 236 -11.99 -11.71 -14.79
N LYS A 237 -11.64 -12.38 -13.68
CA LYS A 237 -11.58 -13.86 -13.60
C LYS A 237 -12.97 -14.49 -13.75
N GLU A 238 -14.01 -13.92 -13.17
CA GLU A 238 -15.40 -14.35 -13.34
C GLU A 238 -15.83 -14.27 -14.82
N HIS A 239 -15.47 -13.17 -15.50
CA HIS A 239 -15.70 -13.05 -16.96
C HIS A 239 -14.89 -14.06 -17.77
N ALA A 240 -13.61 -14.29 -17.43
CA ALA A 240 -12.76 -15.27 -18.09
C ALA A 240 -13.34 -16.69 -17.98
N SER A 241 -13.81 -17.06 -16.80
CA SER A 241 -14.45 -18.36 -16.56
C SER A 241 -15.76 -18.49 -17.34
N ARG A 242 -16.62 -17.48 -17.27
CA ARG A 242 -17.94 -17.51 -17.91
C ARG A 242 -17.88 -17.52 -19.44
N LEU A 243 -16.94 -16.77 -20.04
CA LEU A 243 -16.90 -16.54 -21.49
C LEU A 243 -15.93 -17.46 -22.22
N PHE A 244 -14.87 -17.89 -21.56
CA PHE A 244 -13.75 -18.58 -22.20
C PHE A 244 -13.35 -19.86 -21.47
N ASP A 245 -14.09 -20.27 -20.43
CA ASP A 245 -13.79 -21.44 -19.60
C ASP A 245 -12.34 -21.45 -19.06
N LYS A 246 -11.89 -20.28 -18.57
CA LYS A 246 -10.53 -20.06 -18.06
C LYS A 246 -10.55 -19.52 -16.64
N ASN A 247 -9.80 -20.14 -15.75
CA ASN A 247 -9.81 -19.78 -14.32
C ASN A 247 -8.87 -18.62 -13.96
N ASP A 248 -8.01 -18.20 -14.88
CA ASP A 248 -7.08 -17.07 -14.66
C ASP A 248 -6.87 -16.25 -15.94
N ILE A 249 -6.70 -14.92 -15.74
CA ILE A 249 -6.45 -13.98 -16.84
C ILE A 249 -5.17 -14.32 -17.63
N GLY A 250 -4.17 -14.91 -16.98
CA GLY A 250 -2.95 -15.36 -17.64
C GLY A 250 -3.16 -16.47 -18.68
N GLN A 251 -4.27 -17.24 -18.57
CA GLN A 251 -4.64 -18.29 -19.55
C GLN A 251 -5.39 -17.71 -20.76
N CYS A 252 -5.88 -16.46 -20.63
CA CYS A 252 -6.58 -15.80 -21.73
C CYS A 252 -5.61 -15.29 -22.79
N SER A 253 -5.98 -15.47 -24.05
CA SER A 253 -5.30 -14.83 -25.16
C SER A 253 -5.42 -13.30 -25.07
N LYS A 254 -4.59 -12.59 -25.81
CA LYS A 254 -4.64 -11.13 -25.87
C LYS A 254 -6.02 -10.59 -26.26
N GLY A 255 -6.64 -11.20 -27.28
CA GLY A 255 -7.97 -10.80 -27.75
C GLY A 255 -9.06 -11.02 -26.69
N GLU A 256 -9.02 -12.16 -25.98
CA GLU A 256 -9.96 -12.44 -24.87
C GLU A 256 -9.80 -11.44 -23.73
N ARG A 257 -8.57 -11.06 -23.37
CA ARG A 257 -8.31 -10.04 -22.36
C ARG A 257 -8.80 -8.66 -22.77
N VAL A 258 -8.68 -8.30 -24.05
CA VAL A 258 -9.25 -7.06 -24.61
C VAL A 258 -10.77 -7.08 -24.50
N SER A 259 -11.41 -8.20 -24.87
CA SER A 259 -12.88 -8.36 -24.76
C SER A 259 -13.37 -8.21 -23.33
N ILE A 260 -12.68 -8.83 -22.36
CA ILE A 260 -12.97 -8.64 -20.92
C ILE A 260 -12.80 -7.17 -20.54
N GLY A 261 -11.75 -6.50 -21.01
CA GLY A 261 -11.50 -5.08 -20.74
C GLY A 261 -12.61 -4.16 -21.24
N VAL A 262 -13.14 -4.40 -22.41
CA VAL A 262 -14.27 -3.64 -22.96
C VAL A 262 -15.51 -3.78 -22.06
N MET A 263 -15.80 -4.99 -21.59
CA MET A 263 -16.92 -5.23 -20.68
C MET A 263 -16.73 -4.52 -19.33
N LEU A 264 -15.57 -4.71 -18.70
CA LEU A 264 -15.24 -4.07 -17.43
C LEU A 264 -15.29 -2.52 -17.53
N ARG A 265 -14.85 -1.98 -18.66
CA ARG A 265 -14.96 -0.54 -18.91
C ARG A 265 -16.41 -0.09 -19.01
N LYS A 266 -17.23 -0.82 -19.75
CA LYS A 266 -18.66 -0.50 -19.95
C LYS A 266 -19.44 -0.61 -18.64
N ASP A 267 -19.20 -1.67 -17.86
CA ASP A 267 -20.00 -2.00 -16.68
C ASP A 267 -19.55 -1.23 -15.42
N LEU A 268 -18.24 -0.91 -15.31
CA LEU A 268 -17.63 -0.35 -14.10
C LEU A 268 -16.98 1.02 -14.31
N GLY A 269 -16.83 1.48 -15.55
CA GLY A 269 -16.15 2.74 -15.86
C GLY A 269 -14.64 2.72 -15.58
N CYS A 270 -14.00 1.55 -15.58
CA CYS A 270 -12.57 1.41 -15.33
C CYS A 270 -11.73 2.22 -16.32
N ASN A 271 -10.69 2.91 -15.83
CA ASN A 271 -9.79 3.64 -16.70
C ASN A 271 -8.78 2.71 -17.43
N HIS A 272 -8.19 3.20 -18.51
CA HIS A 272 -7.27 2.43 -19.34
C HIS A 272 -6.03 1.93 -18.58
N LYS A 273 -5.44 2.74 -17.69
CA LYS A 273 -4.26 2.37 -16.91
C LYS A 273 -4.58 1.21 -15.95
N GLN A 274 -5.76 1.25 -15.34
CA GLN A 274 -6.24 0.23 -14.43
C GLN A 274 -6.50 -1.10 -15.17
N LEU A 275 -7.20 -1.02 -16.33
CA LEU A 275 -7.42 -2.20 -17.18
C LEU A 275 -6.12 -2.81 -17.70
N ALA A 276 -5.13 -1.96 -18.05
CA ALA A 276 -3.80 -2.44 -18.45
C ALA A 276 -3.15 -3.30 -17.37
N ARG A 277 -3.17 -2.83 -16.11
CA ARG A 277 -2.61 -3.56 -14.98
C ARG A 277 -3.34 -4.87 -14.70
N VAL A 278 -4.66 -4.79 -14.57
CA VAL A 278 -5.50 -5.95 -14.21
C VAL A 278 -5.45 -7.04 -15.27
N LEU A 279 -5.51 -6.64 -16.54
CA LEU A 279 -5.56 -7.58 -17.67
C LEU A 279 -4.19 -7.89 -18.28
N LYS A 280 -3.10 -7.33 -17.74
CA LYS A 280 -1.73 -7.49 -18.25
C LYS A 280 -1.64 -7.15 -19.74
N LEU A 281 -2.20 -5.99 -20.12
CA LEU A 281 -2.21 -5.46 -21.47
C LEU A 281 -1.21 -4.33 -21.62
N SER A 282 -0.62 -4.15 -22.79
CA SER A 282 0.23 -3.01 -23.08
C SER A 282 -0.62 -1.76 -23.42
N PRO A 283 -0.07 -0.54 -23.31
CA PRO A 283 -0.78 0.68 -23.72
C PRO A 283 -1.25 0.67 -25.18
N SER A 284 -0.53 -0.02 -26.06
CA SER A 284 -0.92 -0.19 -27.46
C SER A 284 -2.16 -1.08 -27.64
N ASP A 285 -2.37 -2.03 -26.73
CA ASP A 285 -3.51 -2.94 -26.77
C ASP A 285 -4.80 -2.24 -26.33
N LEU A 286 -4.66 -1.20 -25.49
CA LEU A 286 -5.79 -0.40 -25.02
C LEU A 286 -6.46 0.41 -26.12
N LYS A 287 -5.74 0.74 -27.22
CA LYS A 287 -6.32 1.40 -28.38
C LYS A 287 -7.37 0.53 -29.09
N LEU A 288 -7.36 -0.78 -28.86
CA LEU A 288 -8.35 -1.73 -29.39
C LEU A 288 -9.64 -1.75 -28.56
N MET A 289 -9.68 -1.02 -27.45
CA MET A 289 -10.85 -0.95 -26.54
C MET A 289 -11.76 0.26 -26.82
N VAL A 290 -11.49 1.01 -27.87
CA VAL A 290 -12.29 2.19 -28.28
C VAL A 290 -13.43 1.78 -29.17
#